data_52b425711b742394c71afe9197f4bc3c
#
_entry.id   52b425711b742394c71afe9197f4bc3c
#
_cell.length_a   1.000
_cell.length_b   1.000
_cell.length_c   1.000
_cell.angle_alpha   90.00
_cell.angle_beta   90.00
_cell.angle_gamma   90.00
#
_symmetry.space_group_name_H-M   'P 1'
#
loop_
_entity.id
_entity.type
_entity.pdbx_description
1 polymer ?
#
loop_
_entity_poly.entity_id
_entity_poly.type
_entity_poly.pdbx_seq_one_letter_code
_entity_poly.pdbx_strand_id
1 'polypeptide(L)'
;EGSRRIGGNHIWSFFGSDVAAEHRWLIAPLISYGWTGYDVHFPAHSRGLKQNYYSIESERLDTVVRATLAPHELITQAHVLGASARAVVLGEGERIEAKGVIDCRGAGDLGLLDCGWQKFVGMEFDLADAHDLARPIVMDAQVEQIDGYRFVYCLPFAATRMFIEDTYYSDTPDIDRAALRGRIETYARARGWDWDRVLRAEAGALP
;
A
#
# COMPACT_ATOMS: atom_id res chain seq x y z
N GLU A 1 -18.06 -0.22 -4.85
CA GLU A 1 -16.74 -0.12 -5.47
C GLU A 1 -16.85 0.48 -6.86
N GLY A 2 -16.05 1.53 -7.15
CA GLY A 2 -16.09 2.23 -8.44
C GLY A 2 -15.43 1.46 -9.58
N SER A 3 -14.50 0.59 -9.29
CA SER A 3 -13.78 -0.22 -10.28
C SER A 3 -14.32 -1.64 -10.37
N ARG A 4 -13.87 -2.37 -11.39
CA ARG A 4 -14.22 -3.79 -11.56
C ARG A 4 -13.58 -4.67 -10.49
N ARG A 5 -12.35 -4.30 -10.04
CA ARG A 5 -11.61 -5.00 -8.99
C ARG A 5 -11.69 -4.22 -7.69
N ILE A 6 -11.79 -4.94 -6.58
CA ILE A 6 -11.81 -4.36 -5.24
C ILE A 6 -10.37 -4.03 -4.83
N GLY A 7 -10.17 -2.86 -4.20
CA GLY A 7 -8.87 -2.47 -3.64
C GLY A 7 -7.85 -1.91 -4.62
N GLY A 8 -8.23 -1.70 -5.90
CA GLY A 8 -7.35 -1.06 -6.89
C GLY A 8 -6.10 -1.87 -7.23
N ASN A 9 -4.92 -1.25 -7.12
CA ASN A 9 -3.60 -1.83 -7.42
C ASN A 9 -2.61 -1.45 -6.31
N HIS A 10 -2.92 -1.85 -5.06
CA HIS A 10 -2.14 -1.47 -3.89
C HIS A 10 -1.63 -2.69 -3.13
N ILE A 11 -0.54 -2.45 -2.40
CA ILE A 11 -0.02 -3.32 -1.36
C ILE A 11 -0.19 -2.59 -0.05
N TRP A 12 -0.93 -3.20 0.88
CA TRP A 12 -1.07 -2.68 2.24
C TRP A 12 -0.22 -3.49 3.19
N SER A 13 0.57 -2.82 3.99
CA SER A 13 1.42 -3.48 4.98
C SER A 13 1.14 -2.94 6.38
N PHE A 14 1.27 -3.81 7.38
CA PHE A 14 0.91 -3.48 8.76
C PHE A 14 1.68 -4.33 9.77
N PHE A 15 1.80 -3.84 10.99
CA PHE A 15 2.39 -4.59 12.09
C PHE A 15 1.37 -5.53 12.71
N GLY A 16 1.83 -6.71 13.14
CA GLY A 16 0.94 -7.67 13.81
C GLY A 16 0.29 -7.15 15.09
N SER A 17 0.86 -6.10 15.70
CA SER A 17 0.28 -5.38 16.85
C SER A 17 -0.87 -4.45 16.50
N ASP A 18 -1.01 -4.04 15.22
CA ASP A 18 -2.05 -3.09 14.78
C ASP A 18 -3.44 -3.74 14.79
N VAL A 19 -3.48 -5.07 14.83
CA VAL A 19 -4.72 -5.84 14.86
C VAL A 19 -4.84 -6.56 16.20
N ALA A 20 -5.85 -6.18 17.00
CA ALA A 20 -6.17 -6.83 18.25
C ALA A 20 -6.45 -8.34 18.05
N ALA A 21 -6.10 -9.15 19.04
CA ALA A 21 -6.16 -10.61 18.94
C ALA A 21 -7.55 -11.14 18.53
N GLU A 22 -8.60 -10.54 19.04
CA GLU A 22 -10.00 -10.87 18.75
C GLU A 22 -10.44 -10.55 17.33
N HIS A 23 -9.69 -9.71 16.59
CA HIS A 23 -10.00 -9.32 15.21
C HIS A 23 -9.09 -9.98 14.16
N ARG A 24 -8.10 -10.77 14.59
CA ARG A 24 -7.16 -11.43 13.65
C ARG A 24 -7.84 -12.37 12.68
N TRP A 25 -8.93 -12.99 13.06
CA TRP A 25 -9.72 -13.88 12.21
C TRP A 25 -10.24 -13.17 10.95
N LEU A 26 -10.53 -11.85 11.05
CA LEU A 26 -11.02 -11.04 9.94
C LEU A 26 -9.89 -10.74 8.92
N ILE A 27 -8.69 -10.50 9.42
CA ILE A 27 -7.54 -10.07 8.60
C ILE A 27 -6.73 -11.27 8.07
N ALA A 28 -6.65 -12.37 8.83
CA ALA A 28 -5.83 -13.52 8.47
C ALA A 28 -6.07 -14.07 7.05
N PRO A 29 -7.30 -14.17 6.53
CA PRO A 29 -7.54 -14.64 5.16
C PRO A 29 -6.99 -13.71 4.08
N LEU A 30 -6.80 -12.43 4.40
CA LEU A 30 -6.35 -11.38 3.48
C LEU A 30 -4.83 -11.34 3.33
N ILE A 31 -4.07 -11.87 4.30
CA ILE A 31 -2.61 -11.80 4.31
C ILE A 31 -2.03 -12.57 3.13
N SER A 32 -1.25 -11.88 2.29
CA SER A 32 -0.49 -12.47 1.19
C SER A 32 0.91 -12.89 1.65
N TYR A 33 1.57 -12.07 2.46
CA TYR A 33 2.93 -12.29 2.95
C TYR A 33 3.05 -11.94 4.43
N GLY A 34 3.97 -12.64 5.12
CA GLY A 34 4.21 -12.39 6.54
C GLY A 34 5.63 -12.71 6.95
N TRP A 35 6.19 -11.90 7.84
CA TRP A 35 7.52 -12.03 8.38
C TRP A 35 7.50 -11.90 9.91
N THR A 36 8.42 -12.59 10.58
CA THR A 36 8.55 -12.57 12.04
C THR A 36 9.42 -11.41 12.55
N GLY A 37 9.84 -10.51 11.67
CA GLY A 37 10.66 -9.35 11.98
C GLY A 37 10.88 -8.49 10.76
N TYR A 38 11.48 -7.33 10.97
CA TYR A 38 11.87 -6.37 9.93
C TYR A 38 13.10 -5.59 10.36
N ASP A 39 13.75 -4.94 9.39
CA ASP A 39 14.89 -4.07 9.61
C ASP A 39 14.54 -2.60 9.38
N VAL A 40 15.26 -1.73 10.09
CA VAL A 40 15.27 -0.28 9.87
C VAL A 40 16.71 0.20 9.81
N HIS A 41 16.99 1.15 8.92
CA HIS A 41 18.33 1.70 8.70
C HIS A 41 18.27 3.22 8.69
N PHE A 42 19.08 3.83 9.57
CA PHE A 42 19.28 5.27 9.65
C PHE A 42 20.77 5.57 9.50
N PRO A 43 21.20 6.80 9.16
CA PRO A 43 22.61 7.11 8.92
C PRO A 43 23.58 6.69 10.03
N ALA A 44 23.15 6.78 11.30
CA ALA A 44 23.97 6.44 12.47
C ALA A 44 23.49 5.19 13.22
N HIS A 45 22.42 4.53 12.77
CA HIS A 45 21.83 3.42 13.51
C HIS A 45 21.08 2.46 12.60
N SER A 46 21.33 1.16 12.75
CA SER A 46 20.55 0.09 12.10
C SER A 46 20.07 -0.89 13.15
N ARG A 47 18.85 -1.39 13.00
CA ARG A 47 18.24 -2.29 13.97
C ARG A 47 17.31 -3.29 13.32
N GLY A 48 17.41 -4.57 13.71
CA GLY A 48 16.40 -5.58 13.47
C GLY A 48 15.40 -5.64 14.61
N LEU A 49 14.11 -5.63 14.26
CA LEU A 49 13.00 -5.72 15.22
C LEU A 49 12.29 -7.07 15.09
N LYS A 50 11.97 -7.68 16.24
CA LYS A 50 11.28 -8.97 16.33
C LYS A 50 9.77 -8.73 16.52
N GLN A 51 9.15 -8.16 15.52
CA GLN A 51 7.71 -7.90 15.51
C GLN A 51 7.15 -8.40 14.17
N ASN A 52 6.05 -9.14 14.21
CA ASN A 52 5.43 -9.63 12.99
C ASN A 52 5.00 -8.46 12.09
N TYR A 53 5.29 -8.62 10.81
CA TYR A 53 4.95 -7.69 9.76
C TYR A 53 4.25 -8.42 8.63
N TYR A 54 3.19 -7.85 8.08
CA TYR A 54 2.34 -8.52 7.10
C TYR A 54 2.06 -7.60 5.92
N SER A 55 1.80 -8.21 4.76
CA SER A 55 1.34 -7.50 3.57
C SER A 55 0.11 -8.16 2.96
N ILE A 56 -0.77 -7.33 2.42
CA ILE A 56 -1.98 -7.71 1.70
C ILE A 56 -1.88 -7.13 0.29
N GLU A 57 -1.98 -7.99 -0.72
CA GLU A 57 -2.13 -7.57 -2.11
C GLU A 57 -3.60 -7.31 -2.43
N SER A 58 -3.87 -6.30 -3.25
CA SER A 58 -5.24 -5.98 -3.69
C SER A 58 -5.94 -7.15 -4.39
N GLU A 59 -5.19 -7.99 -5.11
CA GLU A 59 -5.71 -9.22 -5.74
C GLU A 59 -6.21 -10.24 -4.71
N ARG A 60 -5.48 -10.36 -3.58
CA ARG A 60 -5.89 -11.24 -2.49
C ARG A 60 -7.16 -10.71 -1.83
N LEU A 61 -7.23 -9.40 -1.59
CA LEU A 61 -8.43 -8.74 -1.06
C LEU A 61 -9.64 -8.99 -1.98
N ASP A 62 -9.52 -8.72 -3.29
CA ASP A 62 -10.60 -8.94 -4.26
C ASP A 62 -11.09 -10.39 -4.24
N THR A 63 -10.16 -11.35 -4.24
CA THR A 63 -10.48 -12.78 -4.22
C THR A 63 -11.24 -13.17 -2.96
N VAL A 64 -10.76 -12.77 -1.79
CA VAL A 64 -11.38 -13.13 -0.51
C VAL A 64 -12.74 -12.48 -0.33
N VAL A 65 -12.88 -11.19 -0.66
CA VAL A 65 -14.16 -10.48 -0.55
C VAL A 65 -15.21 -11.13 -1.45
N ARG A 66 -14.88 -11.44 -2.71
CA ARG A 66 -15.79 -12.13 -3.64
C ARG A 66 -16.15 -13.55 -3.22
N ALA A 67 -15.27 -14.23 -2.54
CA ALA A 67 -15.55 -15.56 -2.01
C ALA A 67 -16.41 -15.53 -0.73
N THR A 68 -16.42 -14.40 -0.02
CA THR A 68 -17.11 -14.24 1.27
C THR A 68 -18.50 -13.65 1.13
N LEU A 69 -18.66 -12.65 0.26
CA LEU A 69 -19.92 -11.95 0.05
C LEU A 69 -20.80 -12.66 -0.98
N ALA A 70 -22.12 -12.64 -0.75
CA ALA A 70 -23.08 -13.06 -1.77
C ALA A 70 -23.09 -12.04 -2.93
N PRO A 71 -23.45 -12.46 -4.17
CA PRO A 71 -23.43 -11.58 -5.33
C PRO A 71 -24.23 -10.27 -5.18
N HIS A 72 -25.32 -10.30 -4.41
CA HIS A 72 -26.16 -9.12 -4.17
C HIS A 72 -25.63 -8.18 -3.06
N GLU A 73 -24.60 -8.59 -2.34
CA GLU A 73 -23.93 -7.78 -1.29
C GLU A 73 -22.77 -6.97 -1.84
N LEU A 74 -22.41 -7.18 -3.10
CA LEU A 74 -21.28 -6.52 -3.74
C LEU A 74 -21.70 -5.85 -5.05
N ILE A 75 -21.61 -4.53 -5.09
CA ILE A 75 -21.82 -3.73 -6.30
C ILE A 75 -20.46 -3.18 -6.75
N THR A 76 -20.02 -3.55 -7.96
CA THR A 76 -18.78 -3.04 -8.57
C THR A 76 -19.10 -2.19 -9.79
N GLN A 77 -18.14 -1.40 -10.27
CA GLN A 77 -18.32 -0.46 -11.37
C GLN A 77 -19.43 0.57 -11.10
N ALA A 78 -19.70 0.86 -9.82
CA ALA A 78 -20.74 1.78 -9.38
C ALA A 78 -20.10 3.12 -8.97
N HIS A 79 -20.50 4.17 -9.66
CA HIS A 79 -20.09 5.53 -9.30
C HIS A 79 -21.04 6.08 -8.23
N VAL A 80 -20.52 6.49 -7.09
CA VAL A 80 -21.28 7.10 -6.01
C VAL A 80 -21.26 8.61 -6.15
N LEU A 81 -22.42 9.21 -6.40
CA LEU A 81 -22.61 10.66 -6.51
C LEU A 81 -22.65 11.34 -5.15
N GLY A 82 -23.23 10.68 -4.16
CA GLY A 82 -23.35 11.22 -2.82
C GLY A 82 -23.60 10.15 -1.78
N ALA A 83 -23.17 10.43 -0.55
CA ALA A 83 -23.40 9.60 0.61
C ALA A 83 -23.88 10.44 1.79
N SER A 84 -24.74 9.85 2.60
CA SER A 84 -25.18 10.37 3.90
C SER A 84 -25.03 9.28 4.94
N ALA A 85 -25.32 9.58 6.19
CA ALA A 85 -25.23 8.59 7.28
C ALA A 85 -26.09 7.33 7.04
N ARG A 86 -27.12 7.39 6.17
CA ARG A 86 -28.10 6.31 5.98
C ARG A 86 -28.47 6.03 4.52
N ALA A 87 -27.84 6.66 3.56
CA ALA A 87 -28.15 6.42 2.16
C ALA A 87 -26.94 6.72 1.26
N VAL A 88 -26.89 6.02 0.14
CA VAL A 88 -25.94 6.25 -0.95
C VAL A 88 -26.73 6.49 -2.24
N VAL A 89 -26.30 7.46 -3.06
CA VAL A 89 -26.86 7.71 -4.39
C VAL A 89 -25.83 7.34 -5.45
N LEU A 90 -26.21 6.45 -6.35
CA LEU A 90 -25.38 5.98 -7.47
C LEU A 90 -25.51 6.87 -8.70
N GLY A 91 -24.59 6.73 -9.67
CA GLY A 91 -24.50 7.55 -10.86
C GLY A 91 -25.75 7.57 -11.75
N GLU A 92 -26.55 6.52 -11.72
CA GLU A 92 -27.83 6.42 -12.45
C GLU A 92 -29.04 6.98 -11.67
N GLY A 93 -28.79 7.58 -10.51
CA GLY A 93 -29.82 8.14 -9.64
C GLY A 93 -30.45 7.13 -8.68
N GLU A 94 -30.06 5.88 -8.72
CA GLU A 94 -30.49 4.87 -7.75
C GLU A 94 -30.08 5.28 -6.34
N ARG A 95 -31.02 5.20 -5.39
CA ARG A 95 -30.80 5.48 -3.98
C ARG A 95 -30.89 4.19 -3.16
N ILE A 96 -29.82 3.87 -2.46
CA ILE A 96 -29.73 2.72 -1.58
C ILE A 96 -29.82 3.19 -0.13
N GLU A 97 -30.85 2.75 0.58
CA GLU A 97 -31.04 3.01 2.01
C GLU A 97 -30.30 1.97 2.86
N ALA A 98 -29.67 2.40 3.96
CA ALA A 98 -28.93 1.53 4.86
C ALA A 98 -29.12 1.97 6.34
N LYS A 99 -28.84 1.05 7.26
CA LYS A 99 -28.79 1.36 8.72
C LYS A 99 -27.61 2.28 9.07
N GLY A 100 -26.57 2.25 8.28
CA GLY A 100 -25.37 3.08 8.39
C GLY A 100 -24.56 3.01 7.12
N VAL A 101 -23.79 4.05 6.82
CA VAL A 101 -22.89 4.14 5.66
C VAL A 101 -21.48 4.45 6.17
N ILE A 102 -20.50 3.68 5.70
CA ILE A 102 -19.08 3.95 5.88
C ILE A 102 -18.54 4.36 4.51
N ASP A 103 -18.09 5.62 4.40
CA ASP A 103 -17.54 6.15 3.16
C ASP A 103 -16.02 6.02 3.16
N CYS A 104 -15.49 5.13 2.32
CA CYS A 104 -14.05 4.87 2.17
C CYS A 104 -13.51 5.32 0.80
N ARG A 105 -14.11 6.31 0.16
CA ARG A 105 -13.70 6.82 -1.17
C ARG A 105 -12.44 7.69 -1.13
N GLY A 106 -11.79 7.82 0.02
CA GLY A 106 -10.63 8.65 0.25
C GLY A 106 -10.99 10.02 0.83
N ALA A 107 -9.97 10.87 0.96
CA ALA A 107 -10.16 12.22 1.45
C ALA A 107 -11.05 13.02 0.49
N GLY A 108 -12.04 13.72 1.03
CA GLY A 108 -12.85 14.68 0.29
C GLY A 108 -12.11 16.02 0.10
N ASP A 109 -12.86 17.11 0.24
CA ASP A 109 -12.27 18.46 0.22
C ASP A 109 -11.42 18.70 1.48
N LEU A 110 -10.10 18.81 1.29
CA LEU A 110 -9.12 19.11 2.34
C LEU A 110 -8.82 20.60 2.46
N GLY A 111 -9.50 21.47 1.71
CA GLY A 111 -9.22 22.90 1.66
C GLY A 111 -9.34 23.64 3.01
N LEU A 112 -9.94 23.01 4.03
CA LEU A 112 -10.04 23.55 5.38
C LEU A 112 -8.95 23.02 6.34
N LEU A 113 -8.06 22.13 5.86
CA LEU A 113 -7.03 21.50 6.65
C LEU A 113 -5.65 21.92 6.15
N ASP A 114 -4.74 22.15 7.08
CA ASP A 114 -3.31 22.29 6.79
C ASP A 114 -2.69 20.89 6.90
N CYS A 115 -2.38 20.28 5.76
CA CYS A 115 -1.94 18.90 5.68
C CYS A 115 -0.46 18.78 5.32
N GLY A 116 0.26 17.93 6.04
CA GLY A 116 1.46 17.27 5.52
C GLY A 116 1.07 16.04 4.71
N TRP A 117 1.98 15.54 3.87
CA TRP A 117 1.69 14.48 2.90
C TRP A 117 2.70 13.34 2.98
N GLN A 118 2.19 12.11 3.08
CA GLN A 118 2.98 10.94 2.74
C GLN A 118 2.75 10.62 1.27
N LYS A 119 3.79 10.72 0.46
CA LYS A 119 3.72 10.41 -0.97
C LYS A 119 4.74 9.37 -1.35
N PHE A 120 4.38 8.53 -2.32
CA PHE A 120 5.22 7.40 -2.69
C PHE A 120 5.02 6.94 -4.13
N VAL A 121 6.04 6.26 -4.63
CA VAL A 121 5.96 5.34 -5.77
C VAL A 121 6.51 4.00 -5.31
N GLY A 122 5.79 2.93 -5.58
CA GLY A 122 6.20 1.56 -5.35
C GLY A 122 6.33 0.78 -6.66
N MET A 123 7.33 -0.09 -6.75
CA MET A 123 7.55 -0.98 -7.89
C MET A 123 7.84 -2.39 -7.41
N GLU A 124 7.16 -3.37 -8.00
CA GLU A 124 7.46 -4.77 -7.79
C GLU A 124 8.28 -5.32 -8.95
N PHE A 125 9.41 -5.93 -8.62
CA PHE A 125 10.37 -6.46 -9.58
C PHE A 125 10.38 -7.99 -9.57
N ASP A 126 10.51 -8.56 -10.77
CA ASP A 126 10.98 -9.92 -11.00
C ASP A 126 12.49 -9.83 -11.22
N LEU A 127 13.26 -10.17 -10.21
CA LEU A 127 14.71 -10.04 -10.21
C LEU A 127 15.34 -11.14 -11.07
N ALA A 128 16.45 -10.81 -11.74
CA ALA A 128 17.23 -11.76 -12.53
C ALA A 128 17.85 -12.86 -11.64
N ASP A 129 18.30 -12.48 -10.44
CA ASP A 129 18.88 -13.39 -9.46
C ASP A 129 18.17 -13.25 -8.10
N ALA A 130 18.34 -14.24 -7.24
CA ALA A 130 17.79 -14.20 -5.89
C ALA A 130 18.44 -13.08 -5.06
N HIS A 131 17.59 -12.30 -4.35
CA HIS A 131 18.06 -11.32 -3.38
C HIS A 131 18.46 -12.00 -2.05
N ASP A 132 19.19 -11.27 -1.21
CA ASP A 132 19.71 -11.75 0.07
C ASP A 132 18.88 -11.35 1.30
N LEU A 133 17.77 -10.63 1.12
CA LEU A 133 16.92 -10.19 2.24
C LEU A 133 16.09 -11.33 2.81
N ALA A 134 16.28 -11.63 4.09
CA ALA A 134 15.47 -12.60 4.83
C ALA A 134 14.15 -12.00 5.37
N ARG A 135 14.03 -10.68 5.44
CA ARG A 135 12.89 -9.95 6.00
C ARG A 135 12.80 -8.53 5.44
N PRO A 136 11.66 -7.86 5.58
CA PRO A 136 11.48 -6.49 5.08
C PRO A 136 12.48 -5.49 5.65
N ILE A 137 12.82 -4.51 4.84
CA ILE A 137 13.35 -3.23 5.30
C ILE A 137 12.16 -2.27 5.31
N VAL A 138 11.66 -1.93 6.52
CA VAL A 138 10.47 -1.07 6.65
C VAL A 138 10.85 0.41 6.50
N MET A 139 12.10 0.76 6.78
CA MET A 139 12.57 2.13 6.61
C MET A 139 14.08 2.13 6.40
N ASP A 140 14.51 2.39 5.17
CA ASP A 140 15.91 2.71 4.86
C ASP A 140 16.04 4.22 4.61
N ALA A 141 16.43 4.95 5.65
CA ALA A 141 16.65 6.39 5.60
C ALA A 141 18.14 6.74 5.35
N GLN A 142 18.97 5.76 4.95
CA GLN A 142 20.37 5.99 4.53
C GLN A 142 20.45 6.52 3.09
N VAL A 143 19.35 6.92 2.53
CA VAL A 143 19.23 7.53 1.21
C VAL A 143 19.34 9.05 1.30
N GLU A 144 19.67 9.69 0.16
CA GLU A 144 19.70 11.13 0.07
C GLU A 144 18.32 11.71 0.45
N GLN A 145 18.29 12.71 1.34
CA GLN A 145 17.08 13.37 1.79
C GLN A 145 16.67 14.47 0.80
N ILE A 146 15.54 14.29 0.14
CA ILE A 146 15.03 15.17 -0.91
C ILE A 146 13.56 15.40 -0.63
N ASP A 147 13.10 16.66 -0.74
CA ASP A 147 11.69 17.02 -0.64
C ASP A 147 11.04 16.54 0.68
N GLY A 148 11.67 16.89 1.78
CA GLY A 148 11.28 16.50 3.14
C GLY A 148 11.99 15.24 3.63
N TYR A 149 11.32 14.42 4.44
CA TYR A 149 11.89 13.18 4.97
C TYR A 149 11.65 12.03 4.01
N ARG A 150 12.73 11.43 3.52
CA ARG A 150 12.69 10.34 2.53
C ARG A 150 13.23 9.04 3.10
N PHE A 151 12.62 7.94 2.75
CA PHE A 151 13.10 6.59 3.02
C PHE A 151 12.66 5.60 1.93
N VAL A 152 13.38 4.49 1.84
CA VAL A 152 13.04 3.39 0.93
C VAL A 152 12.53 2.20 1.74
N TYR A 153 11.55 1.55 1.20
CA TYR A 153 10.84 0.42 1.75
C TYR A 153 11.07 -0.80 0.86
N CYS A 154 11.44 -1.96 1.43
CA CYS A 154 11.68 -3.17 0.67
C CYS A 154 10.91 -4.35 1.26
N LEU A 155 10.11 -5.02 0.44
CA LEU A 155 9.35 -6.21 0.81
C LEU A 155 9.79 -7.40 -0.03
N PRO A 156 10.50 -8.38 0.55
CA PRO A 156 10.96 -9.58 -0.14
C PRO A 156 9.82 -10.62 -0.21
N PHE A 157 9.02 -10.60 -1.28
CA PHE A 157 7.86 -11.48 -1.44
C PHE A 157 8.24 -12.93 -1.78
N ALA A 158 9.30 -13.12 -2.55
CA ALA A 158 9.88 -14.43 -2.86
C ALA A 158 11.36 -14.24 -3.20
N ALA A 159 12.10 -15.32 -3.39
CA ALA A 159 13.55 -15.24 -3.64
C ALA A 159 13.93 -14.28 -4.78
N THR A 160 13.10 -14.17 -5.82
CA THR A 160 13.30 -13.26 -6.96
C THR A 160 12.21 -12.18 -7.07
N ARG A 161 11.33 -12.05 -6.09
CA ARG A 161 10.27 -11.03 -6.09
C ARG A 161 10.51 -10.01 -5.00
N MET A 162 10.73 -8.77 -5.41
CA MET A 162 11.02 -7.65 -4.51
C MET A 162 10.10 -6.47 -4.81
N PHE A 163 9.39 -5.98 -3.79
CA PHE A 163 8.71 -4.70 -3.87
C PHE A 163 9.60 -3.63 -3.24
N ILE A 164 9.81 -2.54 -3.96
CA ILE A 164 10.62 -1.40 -3.51
C ILE A 164 9.77 -0.14 -3.65
N GLU A 165 9.65 0.62 -2.57
CA GLU A 165 8.90 1.87 -2.53
C GLU A 165 9.79 3.02 -2.07
N ASP A 166 9.75 4.14 -2.80
CA ASP A 166 10.40 5.40 -2.44
C ASP A 166 9.34 6.33 -1.85
N THR A 167 9.44 6.60 -0.55
CA THR A 167 8.41 7.27 0.26
C THR A 167 8.94 8.57 0.84
N TYR A 168 8.06 9.58 0.89
CA TYR A 168 8.37 10.92 1.36
C TYR A 168 7.31 11.42 2.33
N TYR A 169 7.74 12.11 3.40
CA TYR A 169 6.90 13.02 4.17
C TYR A 169 7.24 14.44 3.73
N SER A 170 6.30 15.13 3.12
CA SER A 170 6.48 16.38 2.38
C SER A 170 5.33 17.35 2.63
N ASP A 171 5.56 18.62 2.33
CA ASP A 171 4.54 19.67 2.49
C ASP A 171 3.54 19.74 1.33
N THR A 172 3.80 19.01 0.23
CA THR A 172 2.93 19.01 -0.96
C THR A 172 2.59 17.59 -1.44
N PRO A 173 1.40 17.39 -2.06
CA PRO A 173 0.99 16.10 -2.60
C PRO A 173 1.63 15.77 -3.97
N ASP A 174 2.39 16.67 -4.56
CA ASP A 174 2.91 16.53 -5.92
C ASP A 174 3.89 15.37 -6.03
N ILE A 175 3.69 14.51 -7.03
CA ILE A 175 4.52 13.33 -7.28
C ILE A 175 5.12 13.40 -8.68
N ASP A 176 6.42 13.56 -8.78
CA ASP A 176 7.16 13.28 -10.01
C ASP A 176 7.43 11.77 -10.12
N ARG A 177 6.48 11.08 -10.72
CA ARG A 177 6.54 9.60 -10.86
C ARG A 177 7.78 9.13 -11.62
N ALA A 178 8.26 9.89 -12.60
CA ALA A 178 9.42 9.49 -13.38
C ALA A 178 10.70 9.60 -12.55
N ALA A 179 10.86 10.69 -11.80
CA ALA A 179 11.99 10.87 -10.90
C ALA A 179 12.03 9.81 -9.79
N LEU A 180 10.89 9.53 -9.15
CA LEU A 180 10.82 8.52 -8.10
C LEU A 180 11.12 7.11 -8.63
N ARG A 181 10.60 6.74 -9.80
CA ARG A 181 10.94 5.47 -10.46
C ARG A 181 12.43 5.34 -10.73
N GLY A 182 13.06 6.38 -11.27
CA GLY A 182 14.51 6.39 -11.50
C GLY A 182 15.33 6.23 -10.21
N ARG A 183 14.86 6.78 -9.09
CA ARG A 183 15.49 6.62 -7.77
C ARG A 183 15.35 5.18 -7.23
N ILE A 184 14.17 4.56 -7.40
CA ILE A 184 13.94 3.15 -7.05
C ILE A 184 14.89 2.24 -7.85
N GLU A 185 14.98 2.44 -9.16
CA GLU A 185 15.88 1.67 -10.03
C GLU A 185 17.35 1.86 -9.63
N THR A 186 17.74 3.09 -9.29
CA THR A 186 19.11 3.40 -8.81
C THR A 186 19.39 2.70 -7.49
N TYR A 187 18.42 2.69 -6.57
CA TYR A 187 18.52 2.01 -5.29
C TYR A 187 18.67 0.48 -5.47
N ALA A 188 17.85 -0.12 -6.34
CA ALA A 188 17.91 -1.55 -6.63
C ALA A 188 19.28 -1.94 -7.20
N ARG A 189 19.78 -1.21 -8.21
CA ARG A 189 21.12 -1.45 -8.80
C ARG A 189 22.25 -1.29 -7.78
N ALA A 190 22.17 -0.30 -6.89
CA ALA A 190 23.18 -0.11 -5.85
C ALA A 190 23.26 -1.28 -4.85
N ARG A 191 22.20 -2.08 -4.75
CA ARG A 191 22.14 -3.31 -3.96
C ARG A 191 22.49 -4.56 -4.77
N GLY A 192 22.82 -4.42 -6.05
CA GLY A 192 23.08 -5.55 -6.95
C GLY A 192 21.81 -6.31 -7.35
N TRP A 193 20.64 -5.70 -7.25
CA TRP A 193 19.38 -6.29 -7.66
C TRP A 193 19.03 -5.84 -9.07
N ASP A 194 19.48 -6.62 -10.05
CA ASP A 194 19.05 -6.48 -11.44
C ASP A 194 17.72 -7.20 -11.65
N TRP A 195 16.93 -6.78 -12.62
CA TRP A 195 15.60 -7.32 -12.86
C TRP A 195 15.32 -7.56 -14.35
N ASP A 196 14.51 -8.57 -14.61
CA ASP A 196 14.03 -8.89 -15.95
C ASP A 196 12.81 -8.04 -16.34
N ARG A 197 11.93 -7.77 -15.36
CA ARG A 197 10.71 -7.00 -15.59
C ARG A 197 10.17 -6.36 -14.32
N VAL A 198 9.35 -5.33 -14.53
CA VAL A 198 8.49 -4.74 -13.48
C VAL A 198 7.12 -5.40 -13.55
N LEU A 199 6.71 -6.01 -12.45
CA LEU A 199 5.43 -6.72 -12.33
C LEU A 199 4.27 -5.80 -11.98
N ARG A 200 4.55 -4.79 -11.14
CA ARG A 200 3.57 -3.82 -10.63
C ARG A 200 4.25 -2.46 -10.48
N ALA A 201 3.47 -1.41 -10.64
CA ALA A 201 3.84 -0.07 -10.19
C ALA A 201 2.61 0.60 -9.58
N GLU A 202 2.79 1.21 -8.41
CA GLU A 202 1.75 1.99 -7.74
C GLU A 202 2.28 3.36 -7.31
N ALA A 203 1.39 4.28 -7.02
CA ALA A 203 1.72 5.59 -6.49
C ALA A 203 0.55 6.16 -5.70
N GLY A 204 0.83 6.94 -4.68
CA GLY A 204 -0.18 7.59 -3.87
C GLY A 204 0.35 8.81 -3.14
N ALA A 205 -0.56 9.71 -2.78
CA ALA A 205 -0.34 10.78 -1.82
C ALA A 205 -1.45 10.70 -0.77
N LEU A 206 -1.04 10.60 0.48
CA LEU A 206 -1.92 10.48 1.64
C LEU A 206 -1.77 11.74 2.49
N PRO A 207 -2.87 12.42 2.85
CA PRO A 207 -2.83 13.57 3.73
C PRO A 207 -2.59 13.17 5.19
#